data_374da23af756ae09f1a876a73881206b
#
_entry.id   374da23af756ae09f1a876a73881206b
#
_cell.length_a   1.000
_cell.length_b   1.000
_cell.length_c   1.000
_cell.angle_alpha   90.00
_cell.angle_beta   90.00
_cell.angle_gamma   90.00
#
_symmetry.space_group_name_H-M   'P 1'
#
loop_
_entity.id
_entity.type
_entity.pdbx_description
1 polymer ?
#
loop_
_entity_poly.entity_id
_entity_poly.type
_entity_poly.pdbx_seq_one_letter_code
_entity_poly.pdbx_strand_id
1 'polypeptide(L)'
;MAKKIVGFIKLQIPAGKANPSPPVGPALGQRGLNIMEFCKAFNAQTQGVEPGLKLPVVITAFADKSFTFVIKTPPATVLLKKAAKIEKGSPRPQADKVGKLTRAQLEEIAKTKQKDLTAADLDAAVRTIAGSARSMGIIVEGV
;
A
#
# COMPACT_ATOMS: atom_id res chain seq x y z
N MET A 1 3.62 -12.33 -28.27
CA MET A 1 4.90 -11.59 -28.27
C MET A 1 5.02 -10.73 -27.02
N ALA A 2 6.22 -10.66 -26.46
CA ALA A 2 6.47 -9.79 -25.32
C ALA A 2 6.40 -8.32 -25.75
N LYS A 3 5.57 -7.53 -25.09
CA LYS A 3 5.46 -6.09 -25.34
C LYS A 3 6.63 -5.36 -24.67
N LYS A 4 7.12 -4.32 -25.32
CA LYS A 4 8.20 -3.52 -24.76
C LYS A 4 7.67 -2.66 -23.60
N ILE A 5 8.27 -2.79 -22.43
CA ILE A 5 7.93 -2.02 -21.25
C ILE A 5 8.53 -0.62 -21.39
N VAL A 6 7.68 0.40 -21.33
CA VAL A 6 8.10 1.82 -21.36
C VAL A 6 8.44 2.30 -19.96
N GLY A 7 7.73 1.82 -18.96
CA GLY A 7 7.98 2.20 -17.59
C GLY A 7 6.96 1.67 -16.61
N PHE A 8 7.17 2.00 -15.35
CA PHE A 8 6.28 1.62 -14.25
C PHE A 8 5.71 2.87 -13.60
N ILE A 9 4.45 2.77 -13.16
CA ILE A 9 3.77 3.82 -12.41
C ILE A 9 3.34 3.21 -11.08
N LYS A 10 3.74 3.82 -9.99
CA LYS A 10 3.38 3.37 -8.64
C LYS A 10 2.45 4.40 -8.00
N LEU A 11 1.27 3.97 -7.61
CA LEU A 11 0.25 4.83 -7.02
C LEU A 11 -0.34 4.21 -5.76
N GLN A 12 -0.89 5.04 -4.89
CA GLN A 12 -1.72 4.62 -3.76
C GLN A 12 -3.11 5.20 -3.97
N ILE A 13 -4.09 4.32 -4.14
CA ILE A 13 -5.47 4.72 -4.49
C ILE A 13 -6.43 4.11 -3.47
N PRO A 14 -7.41 4.88 -2.95
CA PRO A 14 -8.45 4.32 -2.09
C PRO A 14 -9.26 3.25 -2.81
N ALA A 15 -9.52 2.13 -2.14
CA ALA A 15 -10.24 1.00 -2.71
C ALA A 15 -11.64 1.43 -3.17
N GLY A 16 -12.01 1.05 -4.39
CA GLY A 16 -13.31 1.35 -4.98
C GLY A 16 -13.52 2.82 -5.37
N LYS A 17 -12.52 3.68 -5.22
CA LYS A 17 -12.62 5.13 -5.45
C LYS A 17 -11.62 5.67 -6.46
N ALA A 18 -11.15 4.85 -7.38
CA ALA A 18 -10.30 5.33 -8.46
C ALA A 18 -11.12 6.22 -9.41
N ASN A 19 -10.59 7.39 -9.71
CA ASN A 19 -11.22 8.35 -10.62
C ASN A 19 -10.15 9.11 -11.43
N PRO A 20 -10.54 9.83 -12.50
CA PRO A 20 -9.58 10.56 -13.32
C PRO A 20 -8.92 11.77 -12.65
N SER A 21 -9.35 12.14 -11.46
CA SER A 21 -8.73 13.26 -10.73
C SER A 21 -7.34 12.87 -10.20
N PRO A 22 -6.51 13.86 -9.83
CA PRO A 22 -5.22 13.55 -9.22
C PRO A 22 -5.37 12.62 -8.01
N PRO A 23 -4.44 11.66 -7.79
CA PRO A 23 -3.16 11.48 -8.51
C PRO A 23 -3.22 10.60 -9.76
N VAL A 24 -4.35 9.95 -10.04
CA VAL A 24 -4.47 8.94 -11.10
C VAL A 24 -4.37 9.55 -12.51
N GLY A 25 -5.13 10.61 -12.76
CA GLY A 25 -5.20 11.25 -14.08
C GLY A 25 -3.85 11.70 -14.60
N PRO A 26 -3.11 12.56 -13.88
CA PRO A 26 -1.82 13.04 -14.32
C PRO A 26 -0.79 11.92 -14.49
N ALA A 27 -0.77 10.95 -13.60
CA ALA A 27 0.20 9.85 -13.64
C ALA A 27 0.03 8.98 -14.90
N LEU A 28 -1.21 8.63 -15.23
CA LEU A 28 -1.52 7.84 -16.41
C LEU A 28 -1.49 8.68 -17.69
N GLY A 29 -1.92 9.92 -17.63
CA GLY A 29 -1.93 10.84 -18.76
C GLY A 29 -0.54 11.10 -19.33
N GLN A 30 0.48 11.20 -18.49
CA GLN A 30 1.87 11.37 -18.92
C GLN A 30 2.38 10.23 -19.79
N ARG A 31 1.81 9.04 -19.60
CA ARG A 31 2.18 7.85 -20.37
C ARG A 31 1.22 7.57 -21.52
N GLY A 32 0.19 8.40 -21.70
CA GLY A 32 -0.82 8.21 -22.75
C GLY A 32 -1.73 7.01 -22.54
N LEU A 33 -1.89 6.54 -21.32
CA LEU A 33 -2.71 5.38 -20.99
C LEU A 33 -4.19 5.77 -20.84
N ASN A 34 -5.10 4.80 -21.03
CA ASN A 34 -6.52 5.02 -20.85
C ASN A 34 -6.89 5.05 -19.38
N ILE A 35 -7.14 6.24 -18.85
CA ILE A 35 -7.44 6.49 -17.43
C ILE A 35 -8.75 5.83 -17.01
N MET A 36 -9.79 5.95 -17.83
CA MET A 36 -11.12 5.39 -17.50
C MET A 36 -11.12 3.89 -17.44
N GLU A 37 -10.42 3.24 -18.34
CA GLU A 37 -10.27 1.78 -18.34
C GLU A 37 -9.58 1.29 -17.09
N PHE A 38 -8.51 1.96 -16.67
CA PHE A 38 -7.82 1.66 -15.42
C PHE A 38 -8.75 1.83 -14.21
N CYS A 39 -9.47 2.95 -14.12
CA CYS A 39 -10.38 3.24 -13.01
C CYS A 39 -11.47 2.16 -12.89
N LYS A 40 -12.07 1.77 -14.00
CA LYS A 40 -13.09 0.72 -14.02
C LYS A 40 -12.54 -0.62 -13.56
N ALA A 41 -11.38 -1.03 -14.08
CA ALA A 41 -10.75 -2.29 -13.73
C ALA A 41 -10.32 -2.32 -12.26
N PHE A 42 -9.71 -1.25 -11.77
CA PHE A 42 -9.31 -1.11 -10.37
C PHE A 42 -10.53 -1.19 -9.43
N ASN A 43 -11.56 -0.41 -9.71
CA ASN A 43 -12.76 -0.41 -8.88
C ASN A 43 -13.44 -1.79 -8.85
N ALA A 44 -13.49 -2.48 -9.99
CA ALA A 44 -14.02 -3.84 -10.06
C ALA A 44 -13.24 -4.83 -9.20
N GLN A 45 -11.91 -4.77 -9.25
CA GLN A 45 -11.04 -5.66 -8.47
C GLN A 45 -11.04 -5.35 -6.97
N THR A 46 -11.35 -4.12 -6.59
CA THR A 46 -11.32 -3.69 -5.18
C THR A 46 -12.69 -3.67 -4.51
N GLN A 47 -13.74 -4.17 -5.18
CA GLN A 47 -15.10 -4.19 -4.61
C GLN A 47 -15.21 -4.96 -3.28
N GLY A 48 -14.43 -6.03 -3.14
CA GLY A 48 -14.41 -6.84 -1.91
C GLY A 48 -13.51 -6.30 -0.81
N VAL A 49 -12.84 -5.19 -1.04
CA VAL A 49 -11.90 -4.57 -0.09
C VAL A 49 -12.62 -3.46 0.68
N GLU A 50 -12.21 -3.23 1.92
CA GLU A 50 -12.76 -2.15 2.76
C GLU A 50 -12.68 -0.80 2.03
N PRO A 51 -13.83 -0.10 1.84
CA PRO A 51 -13.84 1.18 1.13
C PRO A 51 -12.99 2.23 1.85
N GLY A 52 -12.25 3.01 1.05
CA GLY A 52 -11.39 4.06 1.58
C GLY A 52 -10.02 3.60 2.04
N LEU A 53 -9.75 2.30 2.10
CA LEU A 53 -8.43 1.77 2.41
C LEU A 53 -7.50 2.01 1.22
N LYS A 54 -6.40 2.73 1.44
CA LYS A 54 -5.42 2.99 0.36
C LYS A 54 -4.69 1.71 -0.01
N LEU A 55 -4.70 1.39 -1.30
CA LEU A 55 -4.01 0.22 -1.85
C LEU A 55 -2.88 0.67 -2.77
N PRO A 56 -1.68 0.13 -2.62
CA PRO A 56 -0.59 0.40 -3.57
C PRO A 56 -0.86 -0.36 -4.86
N VAL A 57 -0.69 0.33 -5.98
CA VAL A 57 -0.85 -0.24 -7.32
C VAL A 57 0.42 -0.01 -8.11
N VAL A 58 0.93 -1.05 -8.74
CA VAL A 58 2.05 -0.95 -9.69
C VAL A 58 1.50 -1.18 -11.08
N ILE A 59 1.57 -0.16 -11.91
CA ILE A 59 1.09 -0.19 -13.29
C ILE A 59 2.29 -0.32 -14.23
N THR A 60 2.29 -1.32 -15.10
CA THR A 60 3.30 -1.50 -16.11
C THR A 60 2.77 -0.95 -17.42
N ALA A 61 3.45 0.07 -17.97
CA ALA A 61 3.08 0.70 -19.22
C ALA A 61 3.88 0.11 -20.38
N PHE A 62 3.22 -0.20 -21.48
CA PHE A 62 3.83 -0.77 -22.68
C PHE A 62 3.89 0.24 -23.83
N ALA A 63 4.75 -0.01 -24.81
CA ALA A 63 4.98 0.89 -25.94
C ALA A 63 3.74 1.09 -26.83
N ASP A 64 2.83 0.12 -26.86
CA ASP A 64 1.58 0.19 -27.63
C ASP A 64 0.45 0.92 -26.87
N LYS A 65 0.77 1.61 -25.78
CA LYS A 65 -0.17 2.31 -24.91
C LYS A 65 -1.13 1.38 -24.14
N SER A 66 -0.84 0.09 -24.13
CA SER A 66 -1.52 -0.84 -23.23
C SER A 66 -0.86 -0.83 -21.86
N PHE A 67 -1.54 -1.38 -20.88
CA PHE A 67 -1.02 -1.47 -19.52
C PHE A 67 -1.52 -2.73 -18.81
N THR A 68 -0.75 -3.16 -17.81
CA THR A 68 -1.18 -4.13 -16.83
C THR A 68 -0.93 -3.55 -15.45
N PHE A 69 -1.68 -3.98 -14.45
CA PHE A 69 -1.47 -3.50 -13.10
C PHE A 69 -1.63 -4.62 -12.07
N VAL A 70 -0.92 -4.47 -10.96
CA VAL A 70 -0.98 -5.38 -9.82
C VAL A 70 -1.37 -4.56 -8.59
N ILE A 71 -2.40 -5.00 -7.89
CA ILE A 71 -2.84 -4.40 -6.64
C ILE A 71 -2.16 -5.16 -5.51
N LYS A 72 -1.40 -4.44 -4.69
CA LYS A 72 -0.71 -5.01 -3.53
C LYS A 72 -1.55 -4.84 -2.27
N THR A 73 -1.12 -5.49 -1.18
CA THR A 73 -1.75 -5.32 0.12
C THR A 73 -1.59 -3.89 0.62
N PRO A 74 -2.47 -3.41 1.54
CA PRO A 74 -2.37 -2.04 2.07
C PRO A 74 -0.98 -1.74 2.62
N PRO A 75 -0.51 -0.47 2.52
CA PRO A 75 0.79 -0.10 3.08
C PRO A 75 0.86 -0.40 4.57
N ALA A 76 2.03 -0.81 5.06
CA ALA A 76 2.24 -1.11 6.47
C ALA A 76 1.84 0.08 7.37
N THR A 77 2.13 1.31 6.93
CA THR A 77 1.79 2.52 7.66
C THR A 77 0.28 2.68 7.88
N VAL A 78 -0.54 2.33 6.90
CA VAL A 78 -2.00 2.39 7.01
C VAL A 78 -2.49 1.37 8.03
N LEU A 79 -2.00 0.14 7.94
CA LEU A 79 -2.37 -0.93 8.87
C LEU A 79 -1.92 -0.63 10.30
N LEU A 80 -0.72 -0.08 10.46
CA LEU A 80 -0.19 0.30 11.77
C LEU A 80 -1.01 1.43 12.42
N LYS A 81 -1.35 2.45 11.66
CA LYS A 81 -2.20 3.55 12.15
C LYS A 81 -3.57 3.03 12.58
N LYS A 82 -4.17 2.16 11.80
CA LYS A 82 -5.46 1.56 12.12
C LYS A 82 -5.40 0.71 13.40
N ALA A 83 -4.38 -0.11 13.55
CA ALA A 83 -4.19 -0.96 14.72
C ALA A 83 -3.91 -0.14 15.99
N ALA A 84 -3.11 0.91 15.87
CA ALA A 84 -2.78 1.81 16.99
C ALA A 84 -3.88 2.84 17.27
N LYS A 85 -4.90 2.93 16.42
CA LYS A 85 -6.01 3.90 16.51
C LYS A 85 -5.52 5.35 16.48
N ILE A 86 -4.55 5.65 15.63
CA ILE A 86 -4.02 7.00 15.43
C ILE A 86 -4.26 7.45 13.99
N GLU A 87 -4.42 8.75 13.78
CA GLU A 87 -4.64 9.31 12.45
C GLU A 87 -3.33 9.63 11.74
N LYS A 88 -2.30 9.98 12.48
CA LYS A 88 -1.02 10.44 11.93
C LYS A 88 0.15 9.95 12.77
N GLY A 89 1.24 9.60 12.11
CA GLY A 89 2.50 9.25 12.77
C GLY A 89 3.16 10.47 13.42
N SER A 90 4.18 10.22 14.25
CA SER A 90 4.92 11.28 14.94
C SER A 90 5.84 12.04 13.98
N PRO A 91 5.93 13.38 14.06
CA PRO A 91 6.93 14.15 13.35
C PRO A 91 8.36 13.95 13.92
N ARG A 92 8.46 13.51 15.17
CA ARG A 92 9.73 13.20 15.84
C ARG A 92 9.65 11.82 16.50
N PRO A 93 9.71 10.73 15.70
CA PRO A 93 9.47 9.38 16.23
C PRO A 93 10.48 8.92 17.28
N GLN A 94 11.64 9.54 17.33
CA GLN A 94 12.66 9.23 18.33
C GLN A 94 12.31 9.79 19.72
N ALA A 95 11.68 10.95 19.76
CA ALA A 95 11.37 11.67 20.99
C ALA A 95 9.89 11.54 21.38
N ASP A 96 8.99 11.72 20.43
CA ASP A 96 7.54 11.75 20.66
C ASP A 96 6.90 10.44 20.19
N LYS A 97 6.35 9.68 21.14
CA LYS A 97 5.60 8.46 20.84
C LYS A 97 4.11 8.76 20.79
N VAL A 98 3.42 8.26 19.75
CA VAL A 98 2.02 8.58 19.49
C VAL A 98 1.08 7.37 19.62
N GLY A 99 1.62 6.18 19.77
CA GLY A 99 0.82 4.96 19.89
C GLY A 99 1.62 3.80 20.43
N LYS A 100 0.93 2.68 20.64
CA LYS A 100 1.51 1.45 21.20
C LYS A 100 0.86 0.24 20.55
N LEU A 101 1.66 -0.75 20.19
CA LEU A 101 1.18 -2.01 19.63
C LEU A 101 1.80 -3.19 20.35
N THR A 102 1.03 -4.26 20.46
CA THR A 102 1.50 -5.54 21.00
C THR A 102 1.96 -6.44 19.87
N ARG A 103 2.72 -7.49 20.22
CA ARG A 103 3.18 -8.49 19.26
C ARG A 103 2.00 -9.14 18.51
N ALA A 104 0.89 -9.44 19.19
CA ALA A 104 -0.29 -10.03 18.56
C ALA A 104 -0.85 -9.17 17.43
N GLN A 105 -0.93 -7.86 17.64
CA GLN A 105 -1.38 -6.91 16.62
C GLN A 105 -0.41 -6.88 15.42
N LEU A 106 0.89 -6.93 15.69
CA LEU A 106 1.90 -6.98 14.65
C LEU A 106 1.84 -8.28 13.85
N GLU A 107 1.56 -9.40 14.50
CA GLU A 107 1.39 -10.69 13.83
C GLU A 107 0.20 -10.67 12.86
N GLU A 108 -0.91 -10.05 13.24
CA GLU A 108 -2.07 -9.89 12.36
C GLU A 108 -1.73 -9.06 11.12
N ILE A 109 -1.01 -7.96 11.31
CA ILE A 109 -0.55 -7.11 10.21
C ILE A 109 0.40 -7.88 9.31
N ALA A 110 1.35 -8.62 9.90
CA ALA A 110 2.30 -9.44 9.16
C ALA A 110 1.61 -10.51 8.31
N LYS A 111 0.60 -11.17 8.84
CA LYS A 111 -0.20 -12.16 8.11
C LYS A 111 -0.94 -11.52 6.94
N THR A 112 -1.50 -10.33 7.12
CA THR A 112 -2.20 -9.59 6.06
C THR A 112 -1.25 -9.22 4.93
N LYS A 113 -0.01 -8.84 5.25
CA LYS A 113 1.00 -8.44 4.27
C LYS A 113 1.92 -9.56 3.80
N GLN A 114 1.72 -10.78 4.23
CA GLN A 114 2.64 -11.90 3.93
C GLN A 114 2.92 -12.06 2.43
N LYS A 115 1.95 -11.76 1.58
CA LYS A 115 2.10 -11.83 0.12
C LYS A 115 3.16 -10.88 -0.42
N ASP A 116 3.36 -9.73 0.22
CA ASP A 116 4.27 -8.68 -0.23
C ASP A 116 5.59 -8.66 0.53
N LEU A 117 5.69 -9.43 1.62
CA LEU A 117 6.89 -9.47 2.45
C LEU A 117 7.85 -10.54 1.95
N THR A 118 9.15 -10.23 2.07
CA THR A 118 10.24 -11.16 1.73
C THR A 118 10.75 -11.92 2.95
N ALA A 119 10.08 -11.80 4.09
CA ALA A 119 10.48 -12.44 5.34
C ALA A 119 10.40 -13.96 5.23
N ALA A 120 11.39 -14.64 5.82
CA ALA A 120 11.48 -16.11 5.78
C ALA A 120 10.41 -16.78 6.65
N ASP A 121 10.01 -16.16 7.76
CA ASP A 121 9.02 -16.69 8.69
C ASP A 121 8.19 -15.56 9.32
N LEU A 122 7.24 -15.93 10.17
CA LEU A 122 6.36 -14.96 10.84
C LEU A 122 7.15 -14.04 11.78
N ASP A 123 8.14 -14.54 12.50
CA ASP A 123 8.96 -13.71 13.40
C ASP A 123 9.74 -12.66 12.65
N ALA A 124 10.32 -13.00 11.50
CA ALA A 124 11.01 -12.04 10.63
C ALA A 124 10.05 -10.99 10.11
N ALA A 125 8.84 -11.39 9.70
CA ALA A 125 7.80 -10.48 9.24
C ALA A 125 7.37 -9.51 10.37
N VAL A 126 7.19 -10.00 11.58
CA VAL A 126 6.85 -9.19 12.76
C VAL A 126 7.93 -8.15 13.02
N ARG A 127 9.21 -8.54 12.95
CA ARG A 127 10.33 -7.61 13.14
C ARG A 127 10.37 -6.53 12.07
N THR A 128 10.08 -6.89 10.83
CA THR A 128 10.01 -5.93 9.71
C THR A 128 8.92 -4.89 9.96
N ILE A 129 7.74 -5.33 10.34
CA ILE A 129 6.61 -4.44 10.64
C ILE A 129 6.91 -3.61 11.91
N ALA A 130 7.53 -4.19 12.92
CA ALA A 130 7.93 -3.49 14.14
C ALA A 130 8.90 -2.34 13.86
N GLY A 131 9.85 -2.54 12.94
CA GLY A 131 10.76 -1.49 12.49
C GLY A 131 10.02 -0.33 11.85
N SER A 132 9.03 -0.61 11.01
CA SER A 132 8.18 0.42 10.40
C SER A 132 7.38 1.17 11.47
N ALA A 133 6.84 0.46 12.46
CA ALA A 133 6.10 1.07 13.58
C ALA A 133 6.98 2.03 14.38
N ARG A 134 8.20 1.62 14.69
CA ARG A 134 9.17 2.47 15.41
C ARG A 134 9.47 3.74 14.64
N SER A 135 9.60 3.65 13.32
CA SER A 135 9.84 4.82 12.47
C SER A 135 8.68 5.81 12.46
N MET A 136 7.49 5.36 12.86
CA MET A 136 6.29 6.20 12.96
C MET A 136 6.06 6.75 14.38
N GLY A 137 6.90 6.41 15.33
CA GLY A 137 6.72 6.81 16.73
C GLY A 137 5.76 5.92 17.51
N ILE A 138 5.59 4.67 17.09
CA ILE A 138 4.77 3.68 17.79
C ILE A 138 5.66 2.78 18.64
N ILE A 139 5.30 2.61 19.91
CA ILE A 139 5.99 1.71 20.83
C ILE A 139 5.53 0.28 20.53
N VAL A 140 6.50 -0.63 20.40
CA VAL A 140 6.24 -2.04 20.11
C VAL A 140 6.61 -2.89 21.30
N GLU A 141 5.69 -3.72 21.78
CA GLU A 141 5.90 -4.62 22.92
C GLU A 141 6.04 -6.08 22.47
N GLY A 142 6.88 -6.83 23.14
CA GLY A 142 7.05 -8.27 22.90
C GLY A 142 7.86 -8.63 21.66
N VAL A 143 8.58 -7.67 21.08
CA VAL A 143 9.39 -7.88 19.87
C VAL A 143 10.84 -7.57 20.13
#